data_2c2912b552c6899c5a8df4e9e1ce4a9d
#
_entry.id   2c2912b552c6899c5a8df4e9e1ce4a9d
#
_cell.length_a   1.000
_cell.length_b   1.000
_cell.length_c   1.000
_cell.angle_alpha   90.00
_cell.angle_beta   90.00
_cell.angle_gamma   90.00
#
_symmetry.space_group_name_H-M   'P 1'
#
loop_
_entity.id
_entity.type
_entity.pdbx_description
1 polymer ?
#
loop_
_entity_poly.entity_id
_entity_poly.type
_entity_poly.pdbx_seq_one_letter_code
_entity_poly.pdbx_strand_id
1 'polypeptide(L)'
;GIGGDYLNAYGPIGCRDYYTRDQLQALGIESYFSGCITMTIPKMPETSEKGSYICLVDLEEKVANKMKKLLAEKNIDVRVITHNRERNSEMSWEDREKQVTDLLTLYQNARCVVTKRLHCALPCLALETPVFMIKEMEDDIRFDPYYDFLHRTTVTKFMKDEYSYDFMNPPANK
;
A
#
# COMPACT_ATOMS: atom_id res chain seq x y z
N GLY A 1 -17.24 24.23 17.91
CA GLY A 1 -18.28 23.18 18.17
C GLY A 1 -17.66 21.97 18.84
N ILE A 2 -18.48 21.04 19.38
CA ILE A 2 -18.04 19.92 20.25
C ILE A 2 -16.81 19.16 19.72
N GLY A 3 -16.77 18.89 18.41
CA GLY A 3 -15.62 18.19 17.79
C GLY A 3 -14.34 19.02 17.78
N GLY A 4 -14.44 20.33 17.53
CA GLY A 4 -13.28 21.23 17.54
C GLY A 4 -12.74 21.42 18.97
N ASP A 5 -13.63 21.54 19.95
CA ASP A 5 -13.22 21.68 21.35
C ASP A 5 -12.50 20.43 21.84
N TYR A 6 -12.98 19.24 21.45
CA TYR A 6 -12.31 17.97 21.73
C TYR A 6 -10.91 17.91 21.10
N LEU A 7 -10.79 18.22 19.81
CA LEU A 7 -9.49 18.18 19.13
C LEU A 7 -8.49 19.18 19.72
N ASN A 8 -8.94 20.38 20.11
CA ASN A 8 -8.11 21.36 20.79
C ASN A 8 -7.64 20.91 22.18
N ALA A 9 -8.50 20.19 22.91
CA ALA A 9 -8.16 19.67 24.23
C ALA A 9 -7.13 18.54 24.20
N TYR A 10 -7.05 17.80 23.07
CA TYR A 10 -6.17 16.65 22.92
C TYR A 10 -5.09 16.84 21.82
N GLY A 11 -4.89 18.07 21.35
CA GLY A 11 -3.84 18.42 20.40
C GLY A 11 -2.42 18.40 20.98
N PRO A 12 -1.39 18.55 20.12
CA PRO A 12 -1.49 18.70 18.67
C PRO A 12 -1.92 17.42 17.95
N ILE A 13 -2.70 17.55 16.87
CA ILE A 13 -3.28 16.42 16.14
C ILE A 13 -2.35 15.94 15.03
N GLY A 14 -1.94 14.67 15.07
CA GLY A 14 -1.19 14.03 14.01
C GLY A 14 -2.10 13.65 12.83
N CYS A 15 -1.78 14.14 11.64
CA CYS A 15 -2.52 13.91 10.40
C CYS A 15 -1.75 13.00 9.45
N ARG A 16 -2.41 12.01 8.86
CA ARG A 16 -1.76 11.10 7.92
C ARG A 16 -1.61 11.67 6.49
N ASP A 17 -2.28 12.77 6.17
CA ASP A 17 -2.19 13.49 4.90
C ASP A 17 -2.21 15.01 5.12
N TYR A 18 -1.67 15.74 4.13
CA TYR A 18 -1.56 17.19 4.19
C TYR A 18 -2.93 17.87 4.17
N TYR A 19 -3.88 17.33 3.41
CA TYR A 19 -5.22 17.91 3.32
C TYR A 19 -5.91 17.94 4.70
N THR A 20 -5.88 16.84 5.44
CA THR A 20 -6.45 16.78 6.79
C THR A 20 -5.77 17.77 7.73
N ARG A 21 -4.43 17.87 7.70
CA ARG A 21 -3.66 18.84 8.48
C ARG A 21 -4.11 20.27 8.17
N ASP A 22 -4.17 20.62 6.90
CA ASP A 22 -4.47 21.99 6.46
C ASP A 22 -5.93 22.38 6.80
N GLN A 23 -6.88 21.43 6.71
CA GLN A 23 -8.26 21.65 7.15
C GLN A 23 -8.33 21.92 8.68
N LEU A 24 -7.61 21.16 9.49
CA LEU A 24 -7.57 21.39 10.94
C LEU A 24 -6.92 22.73 11.29
N GLN A 25 -5.82 23.07 10.65
CA GLN A 25 -5.15 24.37 10.84
C GLN A 25 -6.04 25.54 10.45
N ALA A 26 -6.81 25.44 9.36
CA ALA A 26 -7.78 26.43 8.94
C ALA A 26 -8.91 26.64 9.96
N LEU A 27 -9.20 25.64 10.79
CA LEU A 27 -10.14 25.69 11.89
C LEU A 27 -9.49 26.16 13.22
N GLY A 28 -8.22 26.56 13.23
CA GLY A 28 -7.48 26.97 14.42
C GLY A 28 -7.08 25.80 15.33
N ILE A 29 -7.07 24.57 14.82
CA ILE A 29 -6.67 23.37 15.57
C ILE A 29 -5.21 23.08 15.25
N GLU A 30 -4.39 23.03 16.30
CA GLU A 30 -2.97 22.69 16.16
C GLU A 30 -2.80 21.28 15.63
N SER A 31 -2.12 21.15 14.48
CA SER A 31 -1.96 19.88 13.81
C SER A 31 -0.66 19.81 12.99
N TYR A 32 -0.15 18.60 12.79
CA TYR A 32 1.08 18.34 12.06
C TYR A 32 0.93 17.07 11.17
N PHE A 33 1.80 16.93 10.19
CA PHE A 33 1.88 15.71 9.41
C PHE A 33 2.65 14.63 10.18
N SER A 34 1.96 13.57 10.57
CA SER A 34 2.54 12.43 11.31
C SER A 34 2.90 11.25 10.41
N GLY A 35 2.41 11.23 9.19
CA GLY A 35 2.42 10.02 8.36
C GLY A 35 1.35 9.01 8.79
N CYS A 36 1.29 7.90 8.06
CA CYS A 36 0.38 6.81 8.38
C CYS A 36 1.04 5.82 9.34
N ILE A 37 0.33 5.43 10.40
CA ILE A 37 0.82 4.47 11.39
C ILE A 37 1.21 3.10 10.76
N THR A 38 0.65 2.73 9.61
CA THR A 38 1.03 1.50 8.91
C THR A 38 2.49 1.50 8.43
N MET A 39 3.15 2.65 8.38
CA MET A 39 4.59 2.77 8.09
C MET A 39 5.50 2.41 9.28
N THR A 40 4.92 2.16 10.45
CA THR A 40 5.65 1.72 11.65
C THR A 40 5.53 0.23 11.93
N ILE A 41 4.93 -0.53 10.99
CA ILE A 41 4.80 -1.99 11.12
C ILE A 41 6.20 -2.62 11.18
N PRO A 42 6.46 -3.47 12.19
CA PRO A 42 7.75 -4.15 12.32
C PRO A 42 7.94 -5.17 11.19
N LYS A 43 9.19 -5.50 10.90
CA LYS A 43 9.51 -6.55 9.92
C LYS A 43 8.94 -7.90 10.34
N MET A 44 8.42 -8.62 9.37
CA MET A 44 7.92 -9.99 9.52
C MET A 44 9.08 -10.98 9.35
N PRO A 45 8.91 -12.25 9.78
CA PRO A 45 9.91 -13.29 9.53
C PRO A 45 10.16 -13.52 8.04
N GLU A 46 11.42 -13.68 7.67
CA GLU A 46 11.78 -14.15 6.33
C GLU A 46 11.56 -15.65 6.20
N THR A 47 11.11 -16.08 5.04
CA THR A 47 10.87 -17.49 4.72
C THR A 47 11.78 -17.94 3.59
N SER A 48 11.86 -19.26 3.35
CA SER A 48 12.58 -19.84 2.22
C SER A 48 12.05 -19.41 0.86
N GLU A 49 10.84 -18.83 0.80
CA GLU A 49 10.21 -18.31 -0.42
C GLU A 49 10.56 -16.84 -0.71
N LYS A 50 11.41 -16.21 0.11
CA LYS A 50 11.79 -14.79 -0.07
C LYS A 50 12.24 -14.51 -1.50
N GLY A 51 11.54 -13.58 -2.16
CA GLY A 51 11.84 -13.16 -3.53
C GLY A 51 11.42 -14.14 -4.65
N SER A 52 10.74 -15.24 -4.33
CA SER A 52 10.35 -16.25 -5.34
C SER A 52 9.09 -15.88 -6.12
N TYR A 53 8.23 -15.00 -5.61
CA TYR A 53 6.94 -14.66 -6.19
C TYR A 53 6.67 -13.15 -6.19
N ILE A 54 5.70 -12.74 -7.00
CA ILE A 54 5.14 -11.38 -7.01
C ILE A 54 3.68 -11.41 -6.58
N CYS A 55 3.30 -10.48 -5.69
CA CYS A 55 1.90 -10.30 -5.29
C CYS A 55 1.20 -9.28 -6.18
N LEU A 56 0.03 -9.63 -6.73
CA LEU A 56 -0.88 -8.74 -7.44
C LEU A 56 -2.09 -8.48 -6.55
N VAL A 57 -2.24 -7.24 -6.07
CA VAL A 57 -3.22 -6.92 -5.03
C VAL A 57 -4.26 -5.93 -5.55
N ASP A 58 -5.50 -6.40 -5.63
CA ASP A 58 -6.68 -5.60 -6.01
C ASP A 58 -6.50 -4.77 -7.30
N LEU A 59 -5.75 -5.27 -8.26
CA LEU A 59 -5.61 -4.66 -9.57
C LEU A 59 -6.89 -4.80 -10.40
N GLU A 60 -7.08 -3.91 -11.34
CA GLU A 60 -8.12 -4.09 -12.35
C GLU A 60 -7.84 -5.34 -13.20
N GLU A 61 -8.89 -6.03 -13.61
CA GLU A 61 -8.77 -7.30 -14.32
C GLU A 61 -7.85 -7.21 -15.55
N LYS A 62 -8.00 -6.16 -16.37
CA LYS A 62 -7.14 -5.93 -17.56
C LYS A 62 -5.65 -5.79 -17.19
N VAL A 63 -5.35 -5.10 -16.08
CA VAL A 63 -3.99 -4.92 -15.57
C VAL A 63 -3.44 -6.23 -15.01
N ALA A 64 -4.24 -6.92 -14.19
CA ALA A 64 -3.86 -8.20 -13.60
C ALA A 64 -3.57 -9.26 -14.68
N ASN A 65 -4.39 -9.32 -15.72
CA ASN A 65 -4.20 -10.25 -16.83
C ASN A 65 -2.93 -9.93 -17.65
N LYS A 66 -2.66 -8.66 -17.94
CA LYS A 66 -1.40 -8.24 -18.58
C LYS A 66 -0.19 -8.60 -17.71
N MET A 67 -0.25 -8.31 -16.39
CA MET A 67 0.81 -8.67 -15.46
C MET A 67 1.07 -10.18 -15.41
N LYS A 68 0.03 -10.99 -15.26
CA LYS A 68 0.16 -12.46 -15.24
C LYS A 68 0.86 -12.99 -16.50
N LYS A 69 0.48 -12.48 -17.68
CA LYS A 69 1.09 -12.86 -18.95
C LYS A 69 2.58 -12.49 -18.98
N LEU A 70 2.91 -11.26 -18.64
CA LEU A 70 4.28 -10.74 -18.60
C LEU A 70 5.17 -11.55 -17.63
N LEU A 71 4.65 -11.91 -16.45
CA LEU A 71 5.38 -12.65 -15.44
C LEU A 71 5.51 -14.13 -15.76
N ALA A 72 4.50 -14.73 -16.41
CA ALA A 72 4.56 -16.10 -16.89
C ALA A 72 5.68 -16.31 -17.93
N GLU A 73 5.87 -15.36 -18.84
CA GLU A 73 6.97 -15.37 -19.83
C GLU A 73 8.36 -15.37 -19.16
N LYS A 74 8.43 -14.93 -17.90
CA LYS A 74 9.66 -14.83 -17.10
C LYS A 74 9.80 -15.93 -16.04
N ASN A 75 8.88 -16.91 -16.02
CA ASN A 75 8.81 -17.98 -15.00
C ASN A 75 8.78 -17.46 -13.55
N ILE A 76 8.05 -16.35 -13.31
CA ILE A 76 7.85 -15.82 -11.97
C ILE A 76 6.49 -16.29 -11.45
N ASP A 77 6.49 -16.84 -10.23
CA ASP A 77 5.25 -17.18 -9.53
C ASP A 77 4.43 -15.94 -9.18
N VAL A 78 3.11 -16.04 -9.29
CA VAL A 78 2.17 -14.92 -9.10
C VAL A 78 1.12 -15.28 -8.07
N ARG A 79 1.04 -14.51 -7.00
CA ARG A 79 0.00 -14.63 -5.97
C ARG A 79 -1.00 -13.48 -6.10
N VAL A 80 -2.24 -13.83 -6.45
CA VAL A 80 -3.32 -12.83 -6.58
C VAL A 80 -4.06 -12.73 -5.26
N ILE A 81 -4.16 -11.52 -4.73
CA ILE A 81 -4.68 -11.24 -3.39
C ILE A 81 -5.75 -10.17 -3.50
N THR A 82 -6.79 -10.30 -2.68
CA THR A 82 -7.78 -9.24 -2.49
C THR A 82 -7.93 -8.87 -1.02
N HIS A 83 -8.04 -7.56 -0.77
CA HIS A 83 -8.46 -7.01 0.52
C HIS A 83 -9.99 -6.90 0.63
N ASN A 84 -10.71 -7.09 -0.49
CA ASN A 84 -12.17 -7.13 -0.50
C ASN A 84 -12.64 -8.50 0.00
N ARG A 85 -12.70 -8.64 1.31
CA ARG A 85 -13.23 -9.84 1.95
C ARG A 85 -14.62 -9.53 2.51
N GLU A 86 -15.51 -10.49 2.42
CA GLU A 86 -16.79 -10.41 3.14
C GLU A 86 -16.52 -10.28 4.64
N ARG A 87 -17.29 -9.38 5.28
CA ARG A 87 -17.20 -9.23 6.72
C ARG A 87 -17.76 -10.50 7.38
N ASN A 88 -16.89 -11.29 7.96
CA ASN A 88 -17.31 -12.32 8.89
C ASN A 88 -17.39 -11.72 10.31
N SER A 89 -18.60 -11.42 10.78
CA SER A 89 -18.83 -10.86 12.13
C SER A 89 -18.49 -11.85 13.23
N GLU A 90 -18.49 -13.16 12.92
CA GLU A 90 -18.23 -14.24 13.87
C GLU A 90 -16.74 -14.59 14.01
N MET A 91 -15.89 -14.02 13.16
CA MET A 91 -14.44 -14.27 13.24
C MET A 91 -13.87 -13.69 14.54
N SER A 92 -13.13 -14.51 15.28
CA SER A 92 -12.44 -14.11 16.50
C SER A 92 -11.40 -13.00 16.24
N TRP A 93 -10.99 -12.30 17.29
CA TRP A 93 -9.94 -11.30 17.18
C TRP A 93 -8.59 -11.95 16.80
N GLU A 94 -8.29 -13.08 17.40
CA GLU A 94 -7.07 -13.87 17.16
C GLU A 94 -6.97 -14.31 15.69
N ASP A 95 -8.09 -14.76 15.10
CA ASP A 95 -8.12 -15.14 13.67
C ASP A 95 -7.90 -13.94 12.75
N ARG A 96 -8.44 -12.78 13.13
CA ARG A 96 -8.23 -11.52 12.38
C ARG A 96 -6.77 -11.09 12.44
N GLU A 97 -6.17 -11.11 13.62
CA GLU A 97 -4.76 -10.79 13.82
C GLU A 97 -3.87 -11.74 13.04
N LYS A 98 -4.15 -13.05 13.11
CA LYS A 98 -3.44 -14.05 12.33
C LYS A 98 -3.54 -13.78 10.82
N GLN A 99 -4.73 -13.48 10.30
CA GLN A 99 -4.90 -13.17 8.87
C GLN A 99 -4.08 -11.95 8.44
N VAL A 100 -4.02 -10.91 9.27
CA VAL A 100 -3.21 -9.72 8.99
C VAL A 100 -1.73 -10.07 9.01
N THR A 101 -1.28 -10.82 10.02
CA THR A 101 0.11 -11.25 10.16
C THR A 101 0.55 -12.15 8.99
N ASP A 102 -0.28 -13.10 8.58
CA ASP A 102 -0.03 -13.96 7.42
C ASP A 102 0.09 -13.12 6.13
N LEU A 103 -0.77 -12.11 5.97
CA LEU A 103 -0.73 -11.22 4.81
C LEU A 103 0.53 -10.33 4.80
N LEU A 104 0.92 -9.78 5.94
CA LEU A 104 2.14 -8.98 6.07
C LEU A 104 3.39 -9.85 5.83
N THR A 105 3.41 -11.08 6.33
CA THR A 105 4.47 -12.07 6.07
C THR A 105 4.56 -12.38 4.57
N LEU A 106 3.41 -12.55 3.91
CA LEU A 106 3.35 -12.75 2.47
C LEU A 106 3.94 -11.55 1.70
N TYR A 107 3.63 -10.32 2.10
CA TYR A 107 4.20 -9.12 1.48
C TYR A 107 5.70 -9.00 1.75
N GLN A 108 6.14 -9.20 2.99
CA GLN A 108 7.56 -9.15 3.36
C GLN A 108 8.42 -10.10 2.51
N ASN A 109 7.87 -11.26 2.15
CA ASN A 109 8.61 -12.30 1.42
C ASN A 109 8.41 -12.25 -0.09
N ALA A 110 7.57 -11.37 -0.61
CA ALA A 110 7.42 -11.16 -2.04
C ALA A 110 8.68 -10.51 -2.64
N ARG A 111 8.98 -10.84 -3.91
CA ARG A 111 9.97 -10.11 -4.70
C ARG A 111 9.53 -8.66 -4.92
N CYS A 112 8.26 -8.47 -5.18
CA CYS A 112 7.61 -7.18 -5.38
C CYS A 112 6.11 -7.33 -5.10
N VAL A 113 5.48 -6.24 -4.69
CA VAL A 113 4.02 -6.14 -4.59
C VAL A 113 3.52 -5.12 -5.59
N VAL A 114 2.56 -5.51 -6.43
CA VAL A 114 1.91 -4.62 -7.40
C VAL A 114 0.49 -4.34 -6.94
N THR A 115 0.14 -3.07 -6.75
CA THR A 115 -1.14 -2.70 -6.16
C THR A 115 -1.66 -1.34 -6.63
N LYS A 116 -2.96 -1.11 -6.47
CA LYS A 116 -3.55 0.23 -6.56
C LYS A 116 -3.94 0.81 -5.19
N ARG A 117 -3.75 0.05 -4.11
CA ARG A 117 -4.20 0.42 -2.76
C ARG A 117 -3.10 1.06 -1.94
N LEU A 118 -3.41 2.22 -1.35
CA LEU A 118 -2.51 2.91 -0.42
C LEU A 118 -2.14 2.02 0.78
N HIS A 119 -3.13 1.44 1.46
CA HIS A 119 -2.91 0.57 2.63
C HIS A 119 -2.48 -0.87 2.28
N CYS A 120 -2.02 -1.10 1.05
CA CYS A 120 -1.15 -2.20 0.68
C CYS A 120 0.28 -1.70 0.44
N ALA A 121 0.42 -0.55 -0.21
CA ALA A 121 1.72 0.04 -0.50
C ALA A 121 2.46 0.49 0.77
N LEU A 122 1.78 1.18 1.71
CA LEU A 122 2.43 1.69 2.93
C LEU A 122 3.00 0.60 3.83
N PRO A 123 2.30 -0.52 4.12
CA PRO A 123 2.94 -1.65 4.78
C PRO A 123 4.17 -2.18 4.05
N CYS A 124 4.14 -2.26 2.70
CA CYS A 124 5.30 -2.68 1.92
C CYS A 124 6.49 -1.72 2.07
N LEU A 125 6.26 -0.41 2.20
CA LEU A 125 7.32 0.55 2.52
C LEU A 125 7.94 0.26 3.89
N ALA A 126 7.13 0.03 4.92
CA ALA A 126 7.59 -0.33 6.27
C ALA A 126 8.39 -1.63 6.30
N LEU A 127 7.96 -2.63 5.52
CA LEU A 127 8.59 -3.94 5.39
C LEU A 127 9.82 -3.93 4.46
N GLU A 128 10.14 -2.78 3.84
CA GLU A 128 11.18 -2.64 2.81
C GLU A 128 11.00 -3.58 1.60
N THR A 129 9.76 -3.97 1.34
CA THR A 129 9.42 -4.78 0.18
C THR A 129 9.20 -3.87 -1.02
N PRO A 130 9.85 -4.11 -2.17
CA PRO A 130 9.62 -3.33 -3.38
C PRO A 130 8.15 -3.29 -3.74
N VAL A 131 7.62 -2.10 -3.98
CA VAL A 131 6.22 -1.93 -4.37
C VAL A 131 6.09 -1.09 -5.64
N PHE A 132 5.26 -1.55 -6.56
CA PHE A 132 4.91 -0.83 -7.78
C PHE A 132 3.43 -0.52 -7.80
N MET A 133 3.10 0.76 -7.85
CA MET A 133 1.71 1.21 -7.84
C MET A 133 1.19 1.44 -9.25
N ILE A 134 0.04 0.82 -9.57
CA ILE A 134 -0.67 1.04 -10.84
C ILE A 134 -2.07 1.55 -10.53
N LYS A 135 -2.35 2.82 -10.81
CA LYS A 135 -3.58 3.49 -10.45
C LYS A 135 -4.09 4.38 -11.58
N GLU A 136 -5.42 4.45 -11.77
CA GLU A 136 -6.04 5.25 -12.86
C GLU A 136 -5.84 6.76 -12.69
N MET A 137 -5.95 7.28 -11.47
CA MET A 137 -5.84 8.71 -11.19
C MET A 137 -4.49 9.06 -10.57
N GLU A 138 -3.84 10.09 -11.08
CA GLU A 138 -2.60 10.60 -10.50
C GLU A 138 -2.88 11.46 -9.25
N ASP A 139 -4.00 12.17 -9.20
CA ASP A 139 -4.30 13.16 -8.16
C ASP A 139 -5.30 12.64 -7.11
N ASP A 140 -4.79 11.90 -6.14
CA ASP A 140 -5.57 11.52 -4.96
C ASP A 140 -4.85 12.08 -3.71
N ILE A 141 -5.45 13.09 -3.10
CA ILE A 141 -4.91 13.82 -1.93
C ILE A 141 -4.47 12.90 -0.77
N ARG A 142 -5.04 11.69 -0.68
CA ARG A 142 -4.63 10.72 0.35
C ARG A 142 -3.28 10.09 0.08
N PHE A 143 -2.85 10.08 -1.20
CA PHE A 143 -1.58 9.51 -1.63
C PHE A 143 -0.49 10.56 -1.71
N ASP A 144 -0.85 11.83 -1.77
CA ASP A 144 0.03 12.96 -2.03
C ASP A 144 1.32 12.92 -1.19
N PRO A 145 1.27 12.73 0.14
CA PRO A 145 2.47 12.67 0.97
C PRO A 145 3.39 11.46 0.69
N TYR A 146 2.90 10.46 -0.03
CA TYR A 146 3.59 9.16 -0.21
C TYR A 146 4.09 8.92 -1.63
N TYR A 147 3.72 9.78 -2.58
CA TYR A 147 4.09 9.59 -3.99
C TYR A 147 5.60 9.57 -4.22
N ASP A 148 6.35 10.32 -3.42
CA ASP A 148 7.80 10.38 -3.55
C ASP A 148 8.51 9.12 -3.07
N PHE A 149 7.84 8.28 -2.28
CA PHE A 149 8.37 7.01 -1.80
C PHE A 149 8.03 5.82 -2.72
N LEU A 150 7.17 6.02 -3.71
CA LEU A 150 6.59 4.95 -4.51
C LEU A 150 7.05 4.99 -5.97
N HIS A 151 7.43 3.84 -6.49
CA HIS A 151 7.45 3.63 -7.94
C HIS A 151 6.01 3.46 -8.42
N ARG A 152 5.60 4.26 -9.40
CA ARG A 152 4.20 4.30 -9.83
C ARG A 152 4.03 4.57 -11.32
N THR A 153 2.87 4.14 -11.83
CA THR A 153 2.40 4.48 -13.17
C THR A 153 0.87 4.53 -13.20
N THR A 154 0.30 5.11 -14.25
CA THR A 154 -1.15 5.03 -14.48
C THR A 154 -1.51 3.72 -15.19
N VAL A 155 -2.77 3.30 -15.06
CA VAL A 155 -3.29 2.16 -15.83
C VAL A 155 -3.11 2.39 -17.33
N THR A 156 -3.39 3.59 -17.81
CA THR A 156 -3.25 3.96 -19.22
C THR A 156 -1.81 3.80 -19.71
N LYS A 157 -0.82 4.33 -18.98
CA LYS A 157 0.61 4.19 -19.31
C LYS A 157 1.05 2.72 -19.23
N PHE A 158 0.64 2.01 -18.18
CA PHE A 158 0.95 0.59 -18.04
C PHE A 158 0.45 -0.24 -19.22
N MET A 159 -0.78 -0.01 -19.66
CA MET A 159 -1.37 -0.76 -20.80
C MET A 159 -0.67 -0.47 -22.12
N LYS A 160 0.00 0.67 -22.26
CA LYS A 160 0.79 1.07 -23.45
C LYS A 160 2.28 0.74 -23.34
N ASP A 161 2.71 0.08 -22.26
CA ASP A 161 4.13 -0.18 -21.94
C ASP A 161 4.97 1.09 -21.75
N GLU A 162 4.32 2.20 -21.37
CA GLU A 162 4.95 3.50 -21.11
C GLU A 162 5.33 3.62 -19.61
N TYR A 163 6.15 2.70 -19.12
CA TYR A 163 6.67 2.70 -17.75
C TYR A 163 8.08 2.13 -17.71
N SER A 164 8.82 2.49 -16.66
CA SER A 164 10.16 1.95 -16.39
C SER A 164 10.18 1.28 -15.03
N TYR A 165 10.07 -0.05 -15.00
CA TYR A 165 10.17 -0.86 -13.78
C TYR A 165 10.60 -2.28 -14.13
N ASP A 166 11.66 -2.78 -13.52
CA ASP A 166 12.12 -4.15 -13.72
C ASP A 166 11.56 -5.09 -12.66
N PHE A 167 10.60 -5.93 -13.05
CA PHE A 167 9.98 -6.92 -12.17
C PHE A 167 10.90 -8.11 -11.85
N MET A 168 11.98 -8.31 -12.60
CA MET A 168 12.99 -9.35 -12.32
C MET A 168 13.94 -8.89 -11.21
N ASN A 169 14.35 -7.62 -11.27
CA ASN A 169 15.22 -6.98 -10.28
C ASN A 169 14.54 -5.68 -9.81
N PRO A 170 13.46 -5.79 -9.02
CA PRO A 170 12.69 -4.62 -8.64
C PRO A 170 13.58 -3.65 -7.85
N PRO A 171 13.56 -2.36 -8.22
CA PRO A 171 14.32 -1.36 -7.48
C PRO A 171 13.77 -1.22 -6.06
N ALA A 172 14.62 -0.87 -5.12
CA ALA A 172 14.19 -0.49 -3.79
C ALA A 172 13.18 0.66 -3.86
N ASN A 173 12.32 0.78 -2.86
CA ASN A 173 11.42 1.92 -2.73
C ASN A 173 12.25 3.22 -2.67
N LYS A 174 11.66 4.33 -3.09
CA LYS A 174 12.34 5.62 -3.17
C LYS A 174 12.63 6.23 -1.80
#